data_e2718f0e40262087ae102a871820564f
#
_entry.id   e2718f0e40262087ae102a871820564f
#
_cell.length_a   1.000
_cell.length_b   1.000
_cell.length_c   1.000
_cell.angle_alpha   90.00
_cell.angle_beta   90.00
_cell.angle_gamma   90.00
#
_symmetry.space_group_name_H-M   'P 1'
#
loop_
_entity.id
_entity.type
_entity.pdbx_description
1 polymer ?
#
loop_
_entity_poly.entity_id
_entity_poly.type
_entity_poly.pdbx_seq_one_letter_code
_entity_poly.pdbx_strand_id
1 'polypeptide(L)'
;MSNIAYSQLQVISGSINRSISKAGQLGLPLIEMQNLPFLLQREQARDPLIQDIFIIDVSAKILFHSSLDSPKKQYIQDNVLQAAISAKEPNWRVENSAELFSGLKIFDATDQAMGNIIVRYNKKGYLKVTNQVVHQLVSASAVIFILFALLTFLAVLWGFSDVNKVLQVIQQQLNFKPTSHSQQSLSQGSAAYQLALKIEHREKMMGHVAQQIETCCPELNALIPSQSGLSNDQKKP
;
A
#
# COMPACT_ATOMS: atom_id res chain seq x y z
N MET A 1 -13.27 9.59 2.53
CA MET A 1 -13.86 8.29 2.93
C MET A 1 -15.38 8.28 2.96
N SER A 2 -16.05 9.37 3.28
CA SER A 2 -17.52 9.46 3.24
C SER A 2 -18.15 9.22 1.86
N ASN A 3 -17.43 9.49 0.78
CA ASN A 3 -17.98 9.38 -0.58
C ASN A 3 -18.30 7.94 -1.02
N ILE A 4 -17.48 6.94 -0.60
CA ILE A 4 -17.73 5.53 -0.94
C ILE A 4 -18.97 5.00 -0.23
N ALA A 5 -19.08 5.26 1.08
CA ALA A 5 -20.27 4.87 1.85
C ALA A 5 -21.53 5.55 1.26
N TYR A 6 -21.41 6.82 0.92
CA TYR A 6 -22.53 7.56 0.31
C TYR A 6 -22.97 6.98 -1.05
N SER A 7 -22.02 6.58 -1.91
CA SER A 7 -22.34 5.93 -3.18
C SER A 7 -23.07 4.60 -2.98
N GLN A 8 -22.67 3.79 -1.99
CA GLN A 8 -23.36 2.54 -1.66
C GLN A 8 -24.80 2.81 -1.18
N LEU A 9 -24.98 3.82 -0.33
CA LEU A 9 -26.31 4.20 0.16
C LEU A 9 -27.21 4.70 -0.98
N GLN A 10 -26.65 5.41 -1.95
CA GLN A 10 -27.40 5.83 -3.15
C GLN A 10 -27.88 4.62 -3.98
N VAL A 11 -27.05 3.59 -4.12
CA VAL A 11 -27.45 2.37 -4.85
C VAL A 11 -28.60 1.68 -4.15
N ILE A 12 -28.57 1.58 -2.83
CA ILE A 12 -29.63 0.95 -2.03
C ILE A 12 -30.92 1.78 -2.11
N SER A 13 -30.82 3.10 -1.87
CA SER A 13 -31.97 3.99 -1.98
C SER A 13 -32.57 3.96 -3.39
N GLY A 14 -31.71 3.91 -4.42
CA GLY A 14 -32.13 3.80 -5.81
C GLY A 14 -32.83 2.47 -6.14
N SER A 15 -32.41 1.35 -5.50
CA SER A 15 -33.08 0.05 -5.61
C SER A 15 -34.50 0.09 -5.02
N ILE A 16 -34.62 0.67 -3.82
CA ILE A 16 -35.90 0.82 -3.14
C ILE A 16 -36.81 1.75 -3.95
N ASN A 17 -36.28 2.90 -4.40
CA ASN A 17 -37.03 3.86 -5.20
C ASN A 17 -37.58 3.27 -6.49
N ARG A 18 -36.79 2.45 -7.20
CA ARG A 18 -37.25 1.74 -8.42
C ARG A 18 -38.43 0.81 -8.14
N SER A 19 -38.41 0.13 -7.00
CA SER A 19 -39.51 -0.76 -6.59
C SER A 19 -40.76 0.04 -6.26
N ILE A 20 -40.62 1.16 -5.57
CA ILE A 20 -41.72 2.08 -5.24
C ILE A 20 -42.30 2.71 -6.54
N SER A 21 -41.42 3.21 -7.42
CA SER A 21 -41.87 3.83 -8.68
C SER A 21 -42.66 2.87 -9.57
N LYS A 22 -42.21 1.58 -9.63
CA LYS A 22 -42.99 0.56 -10.38
C LYS A 22 -44.39 0.34 -9.80
N ALA A 23 -44.52 0.29 -8.47
CA ALA A 23 -45.81 0.15 -7.83
C ALA A 23 -46.68 1.42 -7.97
N GLY A 24 -46.07 2.61 -7.90
CA GLY A 24 -46.69 3.88 -8.14
C GLY A 24 -47.24 4.03 -9.58
N GLN A 25 -46.51 3.51 -10.59
CA GLN A 25 -46.98 3.44 -11.98
C GLN A 25 -48.23 2.57 -12.14
N LEU A 26 -48.47 1.63 -11.26
CA LEU A 26 -49.69 0.81 -11.19
C LEU A 26 -50.81 1.49 -10.41
N GLY A 27 -50.63 2.73 -9.99
CA GLY A 27 -51.62 3.53 -9.26
C GLY A 27 -51.74 3.18 -7.78
N LEU A 28 -50.79 2.40 -7.21
CA LEU A 28 -50.80 2.06 -5.81
C LEU A 28 -50.24 3.22 -4.96
N PRO A 29 -50.99 3.77 -4.01
CA PRO A 29 -50.47 4.77 -3.10
C PRO A 29 -49.40 4.17 -2.18
N LEU A 30 -48.45 5.00 -1.77
CA LEU A 30 -47.26 4.53 -0.99
C LEU A 30 -47.66 3.76 0.27
N ILE A 31 -48.73 4.20 0.94
CA ILE A 31 -49.21 3.60 2.21
C ILE A 31 -49.79 2.19 2.04
N GLU A 32 -50.27 1.84 0.84
CA GLU A 32 -50.88 0.53 0.56
C GLU A 32 -49.89 -0.53 0.10
N MET A 33 -48.60 -0.16 -0.05
CA MET A 33 -47.54 -1.07 -0.49
C MET A 33 -47.12 -2.05 0.62
N GLN A 34 -47.92 -3.07 0.89
CA GLN A 34 -47.67 -4.04 1.98
C GLN A 34 -46.36 -4.79 1.89
N ASN A 35 -45.74 -4.89 0.73
CA ASN A 35 -44.47 -5.55 0.53
C ASN A 35 -43.23 -4.69 0.88
N LEU A 36 -43.43 -3.38 1.13
CA LEU A 36 -42.33 -2.45 1.42
C LEU A 36 -41.53 -2.84 2.69
N PRO A 37 -42.12 -3.21 3.82
CA PRO A 37 -41.36 -3.62 5.00
C PRO A 37 -40.38 -4.77 4.72
N PHE A 38 -40.80 -5.79 3.98
CA PHE A 38 -39.93 -6.90 3.58
C PHE A 38 -38.81 -6.46 2.64
N LEU A 39 -39.10 -5.56 1.71
CA LEU A 39 -38.10 -4.98 0.84
C LEU A 39 -37.04 -4.22 1.65
N LEU A 40 -37.47 -3.38 2.60
CA LEU A 40 -36.57 -2.58 3.44
C LEU A 40 -35.70 -3.49 4.32
N GLN A 41 -36.27 -4.54 4.92
CA GLN A 41 -35.53 -5.51 5.71
C GLN A 41 -34.50 -6.27 4.88
N ARG A 42 -34.86 -6.68 3.67
CA ARG A 42 -33.92 -7.35 2.75
C ARG A 42 -32.78 -6.43 2.33
N GLU A 43 -33.06 -5.17 2.03
CA GLU A 43 -32.02 -4.21 1.66
C GLU A 43 -31.13 -3.83 2.86
N GLN A 44 -31.67 -3.76 4.07
CA GLN A 44 -30.91 -3.59 5.30
C GLN A 44 -29.98 -4.78 5.56
N ALA A 45 -30.44 -6.01 5.34
CA ALA A 45 -29.64 -7.22 5.56
C ALA A 45 -28.44 -7.35 4.60
N ARG A 46 -28.42 -6.61 3.51
CA ARG A 46 -27.29 -6.60 2.54
C ARG A 46 -26.03 -5.93 3.07
N ASP A 47 -26.19 -4.96 3.96
CA ASP A 47 -25.07 -4.25 4.56
C ASP A 47 -25.25 -4.17 6.08
N PRO A 48 -24.40 -4.86 6.86
CA PRO A 48 -24.50 -4.88 8.32
C PRO A 48 -24.24 -3.51 8.99
N LEU A 49 -23.77 -2.54 8.23
CA LEU A 49 -23.54 -1.17 8.72
C LEU A 49 -24.78 -0.29 8.58
N ILE A 50 -25.80 -0.73 7.82
CA ILE A 50 -27.11 -0.08 7.79
C ILE A 50 -27.85 -0.44 9.06
N GLN A 51 -28.13 0.58 9.87
CA GLN A 51 -28.89 0.42 11.10
C GLN A 51 -30.39 0.32 10.83
N ASP A 52 -30.89 1.27 10.04
CA ASP A 52 -32.31 1.36 9.74
C ASP A 52 -32.54 2.02 8.37
N ILE A 53 -33.69 1.67 7.79
CA ILE A 53 -34.23 2.33 6.58
C ILE A 53 -35.66 2.77 6.89
N PHE A 54 -35.93 4.05 6.66
CA PHE A 54 -37.23 4.67 6.88
C PHE A 54 -37.81 5.16 5.57
N ILE A 55 -39.12 5.10 5.46
CA ILE A 55 -39.88 5.82 4.43
C ILE A 55 -40.82 6.76 5.16
N ILE A 56 -40.68 8.05 4.85
CA ILE A 56 -41.53 9.12 5.38
C ILE A 56 -42.36 9.73 4.27
N ASP A 57 -43.50 10.26 4.61
CA ASP A 57 -44.32 11.08 3.72
C ASP A 57 -43.82 12.55 3.63
N VAL A 58 -44.50 13.36 2.86
CA VAL A 58 -44.20 14.80 2.73
C VAL A 58 -44.38 15.60 4.01
N SER A 59 -45.14 15.06 4.96
CA SER A 59 -45.38 15.66 6.30
C SER A 59 -44.39 15.17 7.34
N ALA A 60 -43.32 14.47 6.93
CA ALA A 60 -42.33 13.83 7.81
C ALA A 60 -42.88 12.70 8.71
N LYS A 61 -44.07 12.19 8.43
CA LYS A 61 -44.62 11.03 9.12
C LYS A 61 -43.98 9.78 8.61
N ILE A 62 -43.49 8.93 9.52
CA ILE A 62 -42.92 7.61 9.18
C ILE A 62 -44.05 6.69 8.72
N LEU A 63 -43.99 6.25 7.46
CA LEU A 63 -44.94 5.29 6.90
C LEU A 63 -44.43 3.86 7.07
N PHE A 64 -43.16 3.62 6.79
CA PHE A 64 -42.55 2.31 6.86
C PHE A 64 -41.15 2.37 7.49
N HIS A 65 -40.76 1.23 8.05
CA HIS A 65 -39.48 1.07 8.74
C HIS A 65 -38.98 -0.35 8.57
N SER A 66 -37.66 -0.54 8.42
CA SER A 66 -37.06 -1.84 8.14
C SER A 66 -37.03 -2.78 9.34
N SER A 67 -37.03 -2.28 10.58
CA SER A 67 -36.97 -3.07 11.81
C SER A 67 -38.39 -3.38 12.31
N LEU A 68 -38.87 -4.59 12.05
CA LEU A 68 -40.22 -5.05 12.47
C LEU A 68 -40.35 -5.24 14.00
N ASP A 69 -39.24 -5.47 14.72
CA ASP A 69 -39.27 -5.96 16.11
C ASP A 69 -39.05 -4.89 17.20
N SER A 70 -38.90 -3.63 16.84
CA SER A 70 -38.61 -2.60 17.85
C SER A 70 -39.67 -1.48 17.92
N PRO A 71 -40.67 -1.60 18.79
CA PRO A 71 -41.55 -0.50 19.08
C PRO A 71 -40.91 0.61 19.90
N LYS A 72 -39.64 0.45 20.33
CA LYS A 72 -38.91 1.45 21.12
C LYS A 72 -38.48 2.60 20.21
N LYS A 73 -39.28 3.72 20.30
CA LYS A 73 -38.92 5.10 19.89
C LYS A 73 -37.70 5.17 18.95
N GLN A 74 -37.90 4.80 17.68
CA GLN A 74 -36.92 5.09 16.67
C GLN A 74 -37.06 6.56 16.31
N TYR A 75 -36.24 7.37 16.98
CA TYR A 75 -36.19 8.79 16.77
C TYR A 75 -35.33 9.07 15.56
N ILE A 76 -35.94 9.51 14.48
CA ILE A 76 -35.20 10.27 13.47
C ILE A 76 -35.01 11.65 14.09
N GLN A 77 -33.80 12.14 14.11
CA GLN A 77 -33.48 13.47 14.65
C GLN A 77 -34.18 14.55 13.86
N ASP A 78 -34.67 15.60 14.54
CA ASP A 78 -35.42 16.70 13.89
C ASP A 78 -34.63 17.38 12.76
N ASN A 79 -33.30 17.50 12.90
CA ASN A 79 -32.44 18.04 11.85
C ASN A 79 -32.43 17.19 10.58
N VAL A 80 -32.54 15.85 10.71
CA VAL A 80 -32.63 14.92 9.58
C VAL A 80 -33.98 15.04 8.89
N LEU A 81 -35.06 15.14 9.67
CA LEU A 81 -36.41 15.37 9.14
C LEU A 81 -36.51 16.71 8.41
N GLN A 82 -35.95 17.77 8.99
CA GLN A 82 -35.87 19.06 8.35
C GLN A 82 -35.08 19.00 7.05
N ALA A 83 -33.93 18.32 7.05
CA ALA A 83 -33.15 18.14 5.84
C ALA A 83 -33.94 17.38 4.76
N ALA A 84 -34.69 16.34 5.13
CA ALA A 84 -35.50 15.56 4.20
C ALA A 84 -36.58 16.42 3.53
N ILE A 85 -37.23 17.31 4.29
CA ILE A 85 -38.31 18.18 3.76
C ILE A 85 -37.72 19.33 2.94
N SER A 86 -36.66 19.99 3.47
CA SER A 86 -36.11 21.23 2.88
C SER A 86 -35.11 20.99 1.73
N ALA A 87 -34.66 19.76 1.54
CA ALA A 87 -33.69 19.45 0.48
C ALA A 87 -34.23 19.87 -0.90
N LYS A 88 -33.45 20.64 -1.64
CA LYS A 88 -33.78 21.04 -3.02
C LYS A 88 -33.45 19.94 -4.01
N GLU A 89 -32.39 19.18 -3.73
CA GLU A 89 -31.94 18.08 -4.57
C GLU A 89 -32.66 16.79 -4.22
N PRO A 90 -32.86 15.87 -5.17
CA PRO A 90 -33.46 14.57 -4.90
C PRO A 90 -32.63 13.74 -3.90
N ASN A 91 -31.32 13.87 -3.94
CA ASN A 91 -30.40 13.20 -3.00
C ASN A 91 -29.88 14.21 -1.99
N TRP A 92 -29.96 13.86 -0.72
CA TRP A 92 -29.44 14.68 0.37
C TRP A 92 -28.72 13.82 1.41
N ARG A 93 -27.90 14.46 2.23
CA ARG A 93 -27.18 13.80 3.34
C ARG A 93 -27.11 14.68 4.56
N VAL A 94 -27.13 14.03 5.72
CA VAL A 94 -26.84 14.64 7.03
C VAL A 94 -25.84 13.75 7.74
N GLU A 95 -24.77 14.34 8.22
CA GLU A 95 -23.70 13.61 8.88
C GLU A 95 -23.53 14.12 10.32
N ASN A 96 -23.59 13.19 11.26
CA ASN A 96 -23.30 13.42 12.69
C ASN A 96 -22.00 12.71 13.07
N SER A 97 -21.54 12.90 14.31
CA SER A 97 -20.31 12.26 14.82
C SER A 97 -20.35 10.72 14.80
N ALA A 98 -21.55 10.13 14.96
CA ALA A 98 -21.75 8.68 15.07
C ALA A 98 -22.44 8.04 13.87
N GLU A 99 -23.27 8.79 13.15
CA GLU A 99 -24.22 8.31 12.17
C GLU A 99 -24.15 9.14 10.90
N LEU A 100 -24.41 8.51 9.78
CA LEU A 100 -24.59 9.13 8.48
C LEU A 100 -26.03 8.84 8.03
N PHE A 101 -26.76 9.87 7.69
CA PHE A 101 -28.08 9.76 7.08
C PHE A 101 -27.97 10.14 5.60
N SER A 102 -28.49 9.27 4.76
CA SER A 102 -28.64 9.51 3.32
C SER A 102 -30.09 9.43 2.95
N GLY A 103 -30.58 10.42 2.26
CA GLY A 103 -31.96 10.44 1.84
C GLY A 103 -32.11 10.58 0.33
N LEU A 104 -33.22 10.02 -0.16
CA LEU A 104 -33.65 10.12 -1.56
C LEU A 104 -35.14 10.47 -1.61
N LYS A 105 -35.49 11.56 -2.30
CA LYS A 105 -36.88 11.94 -2.54
C LYS A 105 -37.55 10.95 -3.48
N ILE A 106 -38.79 10.62 -3.15
CA ILE A 106 -39.67 9.77 -3.95
C ILE A 106 -40.63 10.71 -4.70
N PHE A 107 -40.72 10.52 -6.00
CA PHE A 107 -41.65 11.29 -6.88
C PHE A 107 -42.66 10.34 -7.45
N ASP A 108 -43.87 10.86 -7.67
CA ASP A 108 -44.92 10.19 -8.42
C ASP A 108 -44.72 10.29 -9.94
N ALA A 109 -45.66 9.73 -10.70
CA ALA A 109 -45.66 9.80 -12.15
C ALA A 109 -45.85 11.22 -12.71
N THR A 110 -46.28 12.17 -11.87
CA THR A 110 -46.51 13.60 -12.22
C THR A 110 -45.36 14.48 -11.71
N ASP A 111 -44.27 13.90 -11.26
CA ASP A 111 -43.07 14.58 -10.72
C ASP A 111 -43.36 15.36 -9.42
N GLN A 112 -44.42 14.96 -8.70
CA GLN A 112 -44.72 15.52 -7.39
C GLN A 112 -44.07 14.66 -6.30
N ALA A 113 -43.51 15.31 -5.27
CA ALA A 113 -42.87 14.61 -4.17
C ALA A 113 -43.92 13.85 -3.34
N MET A 114 -43.76 12.52 -3.22
CA MET A 114 -44.61 11.64 -2.38
C MET A 114 -44.06 11.41 -1.01
N GLY A 115 -42.73 11.54 -0.85
CA GLY A 115 -42.04 11.25 0.41
C GLY A 115 -40.53 11.17 0.25
N ASN A 116 -39.88 10.59 1.27
CA ASN A 116 -38.44 10.38 1.26
C ASN A 116 -38.09 8.98 1.78
N ILE A 117 -37.07 8.37 1.19
CA ILE A 117 -36.34 7.23 1.73
C ILE A 117 -35.20 7.78 2.55
N ILE A 118 -35.04 7.34 3.80
CA ILE A 118 -33.94 7.74 4.69
C ILE A 118 -33.21 6.47 5.12
N VAL A 119 -31.91 6.38 4.85
CA VAL A 119 -31.05 5.29 5.27
C VAL A 119 -30.13 5.79 6.37
N ARG A 120 -30.17 5.14 7.52
CA ARG A 120 -29.31 5.40 8.68
C ARG A 120 -28.14 4.43 8.70
N TYR A 121 -26.94 4.96 8.71
CA TYR A 121 -25.70 4.21 8.57
C TYR A 121 -24.79 4.43 9.77
N ASN A 122 -24.21 3.34 10.29
CA ASN A 122 -23.29 3.38 11.43
C ASN A 122 -21.87 3.78 11.02
N LYS A 123 -21.52 5.03 11.22
CA LYS A 123 -20.19 5.56 10.90
C LYS A 123 -19.08 4.93 11.75
N LYS A 124 -19.36 4.67 13.04
CA LYS A 124 -18.39 4.04 13.94
C LYS A 124 -18.08 2.61 13.52
N GLY A 125 -19.09 1.84 13.10
CA GLY A 125 -18.91 0.50 12.55
C GLY A 125 -18.04 0.50 11.29
N TYR A 126 -18.31 1.42 10.37
CA TYR A 126 -17.51 1.61 9.16
C TYR A 126 -16.05 1.93 9.46
N LEU A 127 -15.77 2.86 10.36
CA LEU A 127 -14.41 3.21 10.76
C LEU A 127 -13.68 2.02 11.38
N LYS A 128 -14.37 1.21 12.19
CA LYS A 128 -13.79 0.01 12.81
C LYS A 128 -13.39 -1.02 11.75
N VAL A 129 -14.26 -1.31 10.79
CA VAL A 129 -13.98 -2.26 9.69
C VAL A 129 -12.82 -1.74 8.83
N THR A 130 -12.86 -0.47 8.46
CA THR A 130 -11.80 0.15 7.66
C THR A 130 -10.44 0.10 8.37
N ASN A 131 -10.40 0.44 9.67
CA ASN A 131 -9.16 0.38 10.45
C ASN A 131 -8.63 -1.05 10.57
N GLN A 132 -9.50 -2.04 10.72
CA GLN A 132 -9.09 -3.44 10.77
C GLN A 132 -8.43 -3.90 9.46
N VAL A 133 -9.03 -3.55 8.31
CA VAL A 133 -8.47 -3.86 6.99
C VAL A 133 -7.14 -3.15 6.76
N VAL A 134 -7.07 -1.86 7.09
CA VAL A 134 -5.82 -1.09 6.97
C VAL A 134 -4.72 -1.69 7.85
N HIS A 135 -5.02 -2.03 9.10
CA HIS A 135 -4.05 -2.65 10.01
C HIS A 135 -3.56 -4.00 9.47
N GLN A 136 -4.46 -4.83 8.94
CA GLN A 136 -4.10 -6.12 8.34
C GLN A 136 -3.22 -5.95 7.09
N LEU A 137 -3.52 -4.96 6.24
CA LEU A 137 -2.73 -4.66 5.06
C LEU A 137 -1.33 -4.14 5.42
N VAL A 138 -1.25 -3.22 6.40
CA VAL A 138 0.02 -2.68 6.88
C VAL A 138 0.88 -3.78 7.52
N SER A 139 0.30 -4.66 8.34
CA SER A 139 1.03 -5.76 8.96
C SER A 139 1.57 -6.75 7.91
N ALA A 140 0.78 -7.12 6.91
CA ALA A 140 1.22 -7.98 5.81
C ALA A 140 2.35 -7.34 5.00
N SER A 141 2.23 -6.04 4.69
CA SER A 141 3.27 -5.29 4.00
C SER A 141 4.58 -5.22 4.81
N ALA A 142 4.49 -5.01 6.12
CA ALA A 142 5.65 -4.98 7.01
C ALA A 142 6.40 -6.33 7.03
N VAL A 143 5.68 -7.45 7.09
CA VAL A 143 6.28 -8.80 7.04
C VAL A 143 7.03 -9.02 5.72
N ILE A 144 6.43 -8.65 4.59
CA ILE A 144 7.06 -8.76 3.27
C ILE A 144 8.35 -7.92 3.22
N PHE A 145 8.28 -6.68 3.72
CA PHE A 145 9.43 -5.78 3.74
C PHE A 145 10.58 -6.33 4.59
N ILE A 146 10.29 -6.90 5.78
CA ILE A 146 11.28 -7.51 6.65
C ILE A 146 11.95 -8.72 5.97
N LEU A 147 11.16 -9.56 5.28
CA LEU A 147 11.68 -10.70 4.51
C LEU A 147 12.65 -10.25 3.40
N PHE A 148 12.28 -9.24 2.63
CA PHE A 148 13.15 -8.69 1.60
C PHE A 148 14.42 -8.06 2.18
N ALA A 149 14.33 -7.32 3.28
CA ALA A 149 15.48 -6.75 3.96
C ALA A 149 16.45 -7.83 4.45
N LEU A 150 15.90 -8.92 5.01
CA LEU A 150 16.70 -10.06 5.49
C LEU A 150 17.39 -10.79 4.32
N LEU A 151 16.68 -11.03 3.22
CA LEU A 151 17.26 -11.63 2.01
C LEU A 151 18.38 -10.77 1.42
N THR A 152 18.15 -9.45 1.32
CA THR A 152 19.16 -8.51 0.85
C THR A 152 20.40 -8.51 1.77
N PHE A 153 20.17 -8.50 3.07
CA PHE A 153 21.25 -8.55 4.06
C PHE A 153 22.09 -9.82 3.92
N LEU A 154 21.45 -11.00 3.79
CA LEU A 154 22.13 -12.26 3.54
C LEU A 154 22.92 -12.25 2.22
N ALA A 155 22.35 -11.74 1.15
CA ALA A 155 23.02 -11.63 -0.14
C ALA A 155 24.27 -10.74 -0.06
N VAL A 156 24.20 -9.64 0.68
CA VAL A 156 25.34 -8.75 0.94
C VAL A 156 26.41 -9.48 1.75
N LEU A 157 26.05 -10.16 2.83
CA LEU A 157 27.02 -10.92 3.65
C LEU A 157 27.74 -11.98 2.81
N TRP A 158 27.02 -12.69 1.95
CA TRP A 158 27.64 -13.70 1.07
C TRP A 158 28.54 -13.05 0.01
N GLY A 159 28.13 -11.95 -0.58
CA GLY A 159 28.94 -11.22 -1.57
C GLY A 159 30.23 -10.65 -0.99
N PHE A 160 30.19 -10.11 0.23
CA PHE A 160 31.38 -9.56 0.89
C PHE A 160 32.34 -10.62 1.42
N SER A 161 31.90 -11.86 1.64
CA SER A 161 32.79 -12.97 2.05
C SER A 161 33.93 -13.20 1.06
N ASP A 162 33.67 -13.11 -0.24
CA ASP A 162 34.68 -13.30 -1.28
C ASP A 162 35.62 -12.08 -1.44
N VAL A 163 35.11 -10.88 -1.20
CA VAL A 163 35.89 -9.64 -1.26
C VAL A 163 36.99 -9.62 -0.16
N ASN A 164 36.69 -10.11 1.03
CA ASN A 164 37.68 -10.20 2.11
C ASN A 164 38.82 -11.15 1.74
N LYS A 165 38.56 -12.23 1.04
CA LYS A 165 39.62 -13.17 0.57
C LYS A 165 40.54 -12.52 -0.46
N VAL A 166 39.97 -11.71 -1.39
CA VAL A 166 40.74 -10.96 -2.37
C VAL A 166 41.62 -9.91 -1.71
N LEU A 167 41.10 -9.19 -0.71
CA LEU A 167 41.88 -8.20 0.05
C LEU A 167 43.05 -8.86 0.81
N GLN A 168 42.85 -10.05 1.39
CA GLN A 168 43.92 -10.79 2.02
C GLN A 168 45.04 -11.19 1.05
N VAL A 169 44.66 -11.62 -0.18
CA VAL A 169 45.63 -11.99 -1.24
C VAL A 169 46.43 -10.76 -1.66
N ILE A 170 45.76 -9.60 -1.83
CA ILE A 170 46.45 -8.34 -2.20
C ILE A 170 47.39 -7.87 -1.06
N GLN A 171 46.98 -7.94 0.20
CA GLN A 171 47.81 -7.58 1.34
C GLN A 171 49.02 -8.51 1.48
N GLN A 172 48.89 -9.81 1.17
CA GLN A 172 50.02 -10.76 1.18
C GLN A 172 51.02 -10.43 0.06
N GLN A 173 50.58 -10.05 -1.11
CA GLN A 173 51.46 -9.63 -2.22
C GLN A 173 52.20 -8.31 -1.92
N LEU A 174 51.53 -7.36 -1.28
CA LEU A 174 52.17 -6.09 -0.88
C LEU A 174 53.25 -6.27 0.21
N ASN A 175 53.13 -7.29 1.07
CA ASN A 175 54.09 -7.57 2.16
C ASN A 175 55.29 -8.46 1.73
N PHE A 176 55.51 -8.67 0.44
CA PHE A 176 56.69 -9.37 -0.12
C PHE A 176 57.15 -10.62 0.65
N LYS A 177 56.24 -11.51 1.04
CA LYS A 177 56.60 -12.89 1.45
C LYS A 177 55.82 -13.87 0.56
N PRO A 178 56.46 -14.65 -0.30
CA PRO A 178 55.78 -15.64 -1.13
C PRO A 178 55.39 -16.84 -0.24
N THR A 179 54.15 -16.88 0.16
CA THR A 179 53.57 -18.11 0.74
C THR A 179 52.57 -18.70 -0.25
N SER A 180 52.98 -19.77 -0.87
CA SER A 180 52.32 -20.50 -1.99
C SER A 180 51.01 -21.23 -1.61
N HIS A 181 50.39 -20.94 -0.48
CA HIS A 181 49.23 -21.70 0.01
C HIS A 181 47.86 -21.02 -0.04
N SER A 182 47.76 -19.75 -0.43
CA SER A 182 46.47 -19.03 -0.36
C SER A 182 45.60 -19.06 -1.62
N GLN A 183 46.12 -19.59 -2.73
CA GLN A 183 45.36 -19.63 -4.00
C GLN A 183 44.28 -20.72 -4.07
N GLN A 184 44.34 -21.76 -3.21
CA GLN A 184 43.41 -22.89 -3.27
C GLN A 184 42.02 -22.67 -2.65
N SER A 185 41.75 -21.53 -2.01
CA SER A 185 40.50 -21.30 -1.27
C SER A 185 39.46 -20.45 -2.00
N LEU A 186 39.75 -19.94 -3.22
CA LEU A 186 38.79 -19.16 -4.02
C LEU A 186 37.99 -20.12 -4.92
N SER A 187 36.66 -20.02 -4.88
CA SER A 187 35.78 -20.81 -5.74
C SER A 187 36.02 -20.43 -7.22
N GLN A 188 36.18 -21.43 -8.08
CA GLN A 188 36.52 -21.29 -9.52
C GLN A 188 35.53 -20.47 -10.35
N GLY A 189 34.36 -20.15 -9.83
CA GLY A 189 33.30 -19.36 -10.53
C GLY A 189 33.14 -17.95 -9.99
N SER A 190 33.90 -17.53 -8.97
CA SER A 190 33.70 -16.22 -8.34
C SER A 190 34.38 -15.11 -9.15
N ALA A 191 33.77 -13.91 -9.17
CA ALA A 191 34.36 -12.72 -9.75
C ALA A 191 35.74 -12.38 -9.16
N ALA A 192 35.97 -12.75 -7.91
CA ALA A 192 37.23 -12.63 -7.19
C ALA A 192 38.33 -13.54 -7.78
N TYR A 193 38.00 -14.76 -8.17
CA TYR A 193 38.92 -15.69 -8.85
C TYR A 193 39.34 -15.14 -10.21
N GLN A 194 38.41 -14.62 -10.99
CA GLN A 194 38.68 -14.01 -12.29
C GLN A 194 39.58 -12.77 -12.18
N LEU A 195 39.38 -11.98 -11.14
CA LEU A 195 40.20 -10.78 -10.87
C LEU A 195 41.62 -11.18 -10.47
N ALA A 196 41.77 -12.17 -9.59
CA ALA A 196 43.10 -12.69 -9.17
C ALA A 196 43.87 -13.26 -10.37
N LEU A 197 43.20 -13.99 -11.26
CA LEU A 197 43.80 -14.57 -12.48
C LEU A 197 44.25 -13.48 -13.47
N LYS A 198 43.47 -12.39 -13.61
CA LYS A 198 43.86 -11.23 -14.44
C LYS A 198 45.05 -10.47 -13.85
N ILE A 199 45.15 -10.33 -12.53
CA ILE A 199 46.28 -9.68 -11.87
C ILE A 199 47.56 -10.49 -12.10
N GLU A 200 47.51 -11.80 -11.90
CA GLU A 200 48.66 -12.71 -12.11
C GLU A 200 49.10 -12.71 -13.58
N HIS A 201 48.16 -12.68 -14.54
CA HIS A 201 48.47 -12.59 -15.95
C HIS A 201 49.15 -11.26 -16.35
N ARG A 202 48.72 -10.14 -15.75
CA ARG A 202 49.37 -8.82 -15.94
C ARG A 202 50.78 -8.77 -15.35
N GLU A 203 50.99 -9.39 -14.21
CA GLU A 203 52.31 -9.42 -13.55
C GLU A 203 53.28 -10.20 -14.39
N LYS A 204 52.90 -11.39 -14.92
CA LYS A 204 53.71 -12.14 -15.87
C LYS A 204 54.03 -11.39 -17.16
N MET A 205 53.04 -10.66 -17.71
CA MET A 205 53.26 -9.81 -18.90
C MET A 205 54.21 -8.64 -18.60
N MET A 206 54.09 -7.98 -17.48
CA MET A 206 55.01 -6.91 -17.08
C MET A 206 56.43 -7.40 -16.88
N GLY A 207 56.63 -8.58 -16.26
CA GLY A 207 57.94 -9.24 -16.13
C GLY A 207 58.56 -9.55 -17.49
N HIS A 208 57.76 -10.04 -18.44
CA HIS A 208 58.24 -10.35 -19.80
C HIS A 208 58.62 -9.10 -20.58
N VAL A 209 57.82 -8.02 -20.45
CA VAL A 209 58.12 -6.71 -21.07
C VAL A 209 59.38 -6.07 -20.47
N ALA A 210 59.56 -6.15 -19.13
CA ALA A 210 60.78 -5.67 -18.47
C ALA A 210 62.03 -6.40 -18.97
N GLN A 211 61.95 -7.74 -19.13
CA GLN A 211 63.06 -8.56 -19.64
C GLN A 211 63.34 -8.28 -21.12
N GLN A 212 62.31 -7.99 -21.94
CA GLN A 212 62.50 -7.53 -23.35
C GLN A 212 63.13 -6.15 -23.42
N ILE A 213 62.81 -5.25 -22.53
CA ILE A 213 63.44 -3.90 -22.49
C ILE A 213 64.92 -4.03 -22.13
N GLU A 214 65.26 -4.86 -21.16
CA GLU A 214 66.67 -5.12 -20.78
C GLU A 214 67.48 -5.76 -21.94
N THR A 215 66.87 -6.63 -22.75
CA THR A 215 67.56 -7.26 -23.85
C THR A 215 67.66 -6.42 -25.13
N CYS A 216 66.65 -5.52 -25.38
CA CYS A 216 66.59 -4.71 -26.57
C CYS A 216 67.31 -3.37 -26.50
N CYS A 217 67.52 -2.81 -25.27
CA CYS A 217 68.14 -1.52 -25.08
C CYS A 217 69.18 -1.52 -23.95
N PRO A 218 70.34 -2.15 -24.18
CA PRO A 218 71.43 -2.14 -23.14
C PRO A 218 71.99 -0.72 -22.87
N GLU A 219 71.76 0.22 -23.79
CA GLU A 219 72.21 1.61 -23.59
C GLU A 219 71.35 2.42 -22.63
N LEU A 220 70.12 2.04 -22.36
CA LEU A 220 69.21 2.76 -21.43
C LEU A 220 69.60 2.55 -19.99
N ASN A 221 70.26 1.46 -19.66
CA ASN A 221 70.74 1.18 -18.30
C ASN A 221 71.93 2.05 -17.92
N ALA A 222 72.63 2.65 -18.88
CA ALA A 222 73.74 3.60 -18.63
C ALA A 222 73.28 4.99 -18.33
N LEU A 223 72.01 5.33 -18.56
CA LEU A 223 71.42 6.68 -18.42
C LEU A 223 70.59 6.86 -17.14
N ILE A 224 70.35 5.82 -16.36
CA ILE A 224 69.68 5.90 -15.08
C ILE A 224 70.73 6.21 -13.97
N PRO A 225 70.84 7.47 -13.49
CA PRO A 225 71.77 7.77 -12.41
C PRO A 225 71.28 6.98 -11.17
N SER A 226 72.18 6.20 -10.62
CA SER A 226 72.00 5.46 -9.37
C SER A 226 71.58 6.44 -8.26
N GLN A 227 70.28 6.50 -7.96
CA GLN A 227 69.74 7.17 -6.77
C GLN A 227 70.07 6.33 -5.51
N SER A 228 71.34 6.12 -5.22
CA SER A 228 71.84 5.61 -3.95
C SER A 228 72.45 6.74 -3.15
N GLY A 229 71.68 7.74 -2.76
CA GLY A 229 72.25 8.86 -2.06
C GLY A 229 71.25 9.78 -1.36
N LEU A 230 70.15 9.24 -0.81
CA LEU A 230 69.27 10.02 0.09
C LEU A 230 68.71 9.11 1.19
N SER A 231 69.59 8.66 2.05
CA SER A 231 69.18 8.14 3.37
C SER A 231 70.21 8.63 4.40
N ASN A 232 69.71 9.31 5.39
CA ASN A 232 70.34 9.84 6.59
C ASN A 232 70.70 11.32 6.56
N ASP A 233 69.69 12.15 6.89
CA ASP A 233 69.90 13.18 7.91
C ASP A 233 68.55 13.85 8.25
N GLN A 234 67.88 13.30 9.25
CA GLN A 234 67.12 14.11 10.20
C GLN A 234 66.77 13.26 11.43
N LYS A 235 67.71 13.31 12.37
CA LYS A 235 67.46 12.98 13.76
C LYS A 235 67.92 14.18 14.60
N LYS A 236 66.91 14.75 15.34
CA LYS A 236 67.00 15.63 16.54
C LYS A 236 66.95 17.16 16.31
N PRO A 237 66.44 17.88 17.32
CA PRO A 237 65.95 17.48 18.62
C PRO A 237 64.41 17.57 18.77
#